data_d4627f8e32c4607af2bd829503a7e6a2
#
_entry.id   d4627f8e32c4607af2bd829503a7e6a2
#
_cell.length_a   1.000
_cell.length_b   1.000
_cell.length_c   1.000
_cell.angle_alpha   90.00
_cell.angle_beta   90.00
_cell.angle_gamma   90.00
#
_symmetry.space_group_name_H-M   'P 1'
#
loop_
_entity.id
_entity.type
_entity.pdbx_description
1 polymer ?
#
loop_
_entity_poly.entity_id
_entity_poly.type
_entity_poly.pdbx_seq_one_letter_code
_entity_poly.pdbx_strand_id
1 'polypeptide(L)'
;MARIDLHNFFQYYDEKNPNHVKSVQWLEDNLPVKYLEDTVDWAEIYRGKKGSAVTAVAAKGSSTETIVCSKCGKGLAPVAAPVTPVTTGDDMTMTGIKLIKEFEGCHLKAYPDPLSGGLPITIGWGTTRKKNGSPFNMGDSITQQEADELLITQCKNQFLPSLRKIPHWNEMSDGKRGALLSFAYNLGAGFYGSGDFNTITKRLKNKEWDLVPDALYLYRNPGSNVEAGLARRRKAEGEAWKKG
;
A
#
# COMPACT_ATOMS: atom_id res chain seq x y z
N MET A 1 -22.24 -20.70 -9.23
CA MET A 1 -21.34 -19.72 -8.64
C MET A 1 -21.65 -18.37 -9.26
N ALA A 2 -22.05 -17.38 -8.48
CA ALA A 2 -22.31 -16.05 -8.99
C ALA A 2 -20.97 -15.46 -9.44
N ARG A 3 -20.85 -15.15 -10.74
CA ARG A 3 -19.71 -14.39 -11.24
C ARG A 3 -19.76 -13.01 -10.62
N ILE A 4 -18.64 -12.59 -10.05
CA ILE A 4 -18.48 -11.25 -9.53
C ILE A 4 -18.58 -10.29 -10.69
N ASP A 5 -19.51 -9.35 -10.61
CA ASP A 5 -19.67 -8.32 -11.63
C ASP A 5 -18.57 -7.24 -11.45
N LEU A 6 -17.37 -7.57 -11.92
CA LEU A 6 -16.24 -6.66 -11.93
C LEU A 6 -16.43 -5.47 -12.86
N HIS A 7 -17.42 -5.47 -13.74
CA HIS A 7 -17.73 -4.36 -14.64
C HIS A 7 -18.14 -3.09 -13.90
N ASN A 8 -18.78 -3.24 -12.74
CA ASN A 8 -19.13 -2.10 -11.89
C ASN A 8 -17.96 -1.64 -10.98
N PHE A 9 -16.85 -2.37 -10.94
CA PHE A 9 -15.69 -2.04 -10.13
C PHE A 9 -14.79 -1.01 -10.80
N PHE A 10 -14.74 -1.01 -12.13
CA PHE A 10 -13.90 -0.10 -12.89
C PHE A 10 -14.73 1.06 -13.45
N GLN A 11 -14.50 2.27 -12.98
CA GLN A 11 -15.17 3.49 -13.44
C GLN A 11 -15.02 3.74 -14.96
N TYR A 12 -14.03 3.11 -15.59
CA TYR A 12 -13.69 3.25 -17.01
C TYR A 12 -13.70 1.92 -17.76
N TYR A 13 -14.39 0.90 -17.23
CA TYR A 13 -14.49 -0.37 -17.93
C TYR A 13 -15.31 -0.21 -19.20
N ASP A 14 -14.71 -0.56 -20.31
CA ASP A 14 -15.37 -0.65 -21.62
C ASP A 14 -15.31 -2.10 -22.12
N GLU A 15 -16.45 -2.77 -22.14
CA GLU A 15 -16.59 -4.15 -22.61
C GLU A 15 -16.23 -4.35 -24.08
N LYS A 16 -16.22 -3.26 -24.88
CA LYS A 16 -15.78 -3.24 -26.27
C LYS A 16 -14.28 -3.17 -26.42
N ASN A 17 -13.57 -2.82 -25.34
CA ASN A 17 -12.11 -2.80 -25.32
C ASN A 17 -11.57 -4.19 -24.95
N PRO A 18 -10.96 -4.93 -25.89
CA PRO A 18 -10.48 -6.29 -25.64
C PRO A 18 -9.40 -6.37 -24.55
N ASN A 19 -8.71 -5.28 -24.27
CA ASN A 19 -7.72 -5.23 -23.18
C ASN A 19 -8.41 -5.13 -21.83
N HIS A 20 -9.52 -4.38 -21.70
CA HIS A 20 -10.29 -4.30 -20.47
C HIS A 20 -10.90 -5.68 -20.14
N VAL A 21 -11.46 -6.36 -21.14
CA VAL A 21 -12.03 -7.72 -21.00
C VAL A 21 -10.96 -8.71 -20.52
N LYS A 22 -9.77 -8.68 -21.14
CA LYS A 22 -8.65 -9.56 -20.74
C LYS A 22 -8.16 -9.27 -19.32
N SER A 23 -8.15 -8.01 -18.91
CA SER A 23 -7.72 -7.63 -17.56
C SER A 23 -8.70 -8.11 -16.50
N VAL A 24 -10.01 -7.95 -16.74
CA VAL A 24 -11.06 -8.49 -15.87
C VAL A 24 -10.96 -10.00 -15.77
N GLN A 25 -10.83 -10.70 -16.90
CA GLN A 25 -10.68 -12.16 -16.92
C GLN A 25 -9.43 -12.60 -16.15
N TRP A 26 -8.31 -11.89 -16.33
CA TRP A 26 -7.08 -12.20 -15.59
C TRP A 26 -7.26 -12.02 -14.08
N LEU A 27 -7.96 -10.97 -13.63
CA LEU A 27 -8.28 -10.76 -12.22
C LEU A 27 -9.16 -11.88 -11.66
N GLU A 28 -10.19 -12.30 -12.39
CA GLU A 28 -11.06 -13.43 -12.02
C GLU A 28 -10.27 -14.75 -11.88
N ASP A 29 -9.29 -14.97 -12.76
CA ASP A 29 -8.52 -16.21 -12.80
C ASP A 29 -7.39 -16.26 -11.75
N ASN A 30 -6.89 -15.10 -11.30
CA ASN A 30 -5.65 -15.02 -10.51
C ASN A 30 -5.82 -14.44 -9.12
N LEU A 31 -6.92 -13.73 -8.84
CA LEU A 31 -7.17 -13.26 -7.48
C LEU A 31 -7.77 -14.38 -6.62
N PRO A 32 -7.28 -14.60 -5.40
CA PRO A 32 -7.94 -15.48 -4.44
C PRO A 32 -9.40 -15.05 -4.22
N VAL A 33 -10.31 -16.02 -4.16
CA VAL A 33 -11.76 -15.79 -3.95
C VAL A 33 -12.04 -14.82 -2.79
N LYS A 34 -11.24 -14.85 -1.74
CA LYS A 34 -11.33 -13.94 -0.60
C LYS A 34 -11.19 -12.45 -0.99
N TYR A 35 -10.31 -12.11 -1.92
CA TYR A 35 -10.16 -10.72 -2.37
C TYR A 35 -11.32 -10.30 -3.29
N LEU A 36 -11.88 -11.25 -4.00
CA LEU A 36 -13.06 -11.02 -4.84
C LEU A 36 -14.31 -10.86 -3.97
N GLU A 37 -14.45 -11.61 -2.88
CA GLU A 37 -15.53 -11.48 -1.90
C GLU A 37 -15.43 -10.14 -1.13
N ASP A 38 -14.24 -9.75 -0.72
CA ASP A 38 -14.01 -8.43 -0.09
C ASP A 38 -14.40 -7.28 -1.03
N THR A 39 -14.18 -7.41 -2.36
CA THR A 39 -14.61 -6.40 -3.35
C THR A 39 -16.13 -6.37 -3.55
N VAL A 40 -16.81 -7.51 -3.45
CA VAL A 40 -18.29 -7.60 -3.54
C VAL A 40 -18.96 -6.93 -2.34
N ASP A 41 -18.48 -7.20 -1.13
CA ASP A 41 -18.98 -6.55 0.09
C ASP A 41 -18.84 -5.01 0.00
N TRP A 42 -17.77 -4.54 -0.57
CA TRP A 42 -17.55 -3.11 -0.83
C TRP A 42 -18.55 -2.55 -1.84
N ALA A 43 -18.81 -3.26 -2.94
CA ALA A 43 -19.78 -2.84 -3.95
C ALA A 43 -21.22 -2.80 -3.40
N GLU A 44 -21.58 -3.69 -2.48
CA GLU A 44 -22.89 -3.70 -1.80
C GLU A 44 -23.06 -2.57 -0.79
N ILE A 45 -22.02 -2.25 -0.03
CA ILE A 45 -21.99 -1.11 0.89
C ILE A 45 -22.20 0.20 0.13
N TYR A 46 -21.53 0.37 -1.01
CA TYR A 46 -21.66 1.58 -1.83
C TYR A 46 -23.00 1.72 -2.54
N ARG A 47 -23.71 0.63 -2.83
CA ARG A 47 -25.06 0.69 -3.42
C ARG A 47 -26.16 1.05 -2.42
N GLY A 48 -25.83 1.46 -1.19
CA GLY A 48 -26.79 1.90 -0.18
C GLY A 48 -27.70 0.79 0.36
N LYS A 49 -27.38 -0.49 0.09
CA LYS A 49 -28.02 -1.61 0.78
C LYS A 49 -27.40 -1.66 2.19
N LYS A 50 -28.17 -1.31 3.20
CA LYS A 50 -27.79 -1.46 4.60
C LYS A 50 -27.45 -2.93 4.85
N GLY A 51 -26.15 -3.27 4.83
CA GLY A 51 -25.65 -4.55 5.24
C GLY A 51 -25.85 -4.72 6.74
N SER A 52 -26.23 -5.91 7.16
CA SER A 52 -26.30 -6.33 8.55
C SER A 52 -24.96 -6.11 9.24
N ALA A 53 -25.03 -5.59 10.47
CA ALA A 53 -23.88 -5.35 11.31
C ALA A 53 -23.02 -6.62 11.41
N VAL A 54 -21.80 -6.56 10.92
CA VAL A 54 -20.82 -7.60 11.19
C VAL A 54 -20.37 -7.42 12.63
N THR A 55 -20.80 -8.33 13.47
CA THR A 55 -20.39 -8.42 14.87
C THR A 55 -18.89 -8.71 14.89
N ALA A 56 -18.10 -7.74 15.31
CA ALA A 56 -16.69 -7.92 15.55
C ALA A 56 -16.50 -8.95 16.66
N VAL A 57 -16.05 -10.14 16.32
CA VAL A 57 -15.59 -11.12 17.29
C VAL A 57 -14.20 -10.69 17.75
N ALA A 58 -14.15 -10.11 18.95
CA ALA A 58 -12.90 -9.82 19.62
C ALA A 58 -12.18 -11.14 19.95
N ALA A 59 -11.09 -11.43 19.29
CA ALA A 59 -10.17 -12.48 19.71
C ALA A 59 -9.37 -11.98 20.91
N LYS A 60 -9.80 -12.35 22.12
CA LYS A 60 -8.96 -12.40 23.33
C LYS A 60 -8.07 -13.63 23.24
N GLY A 61 -6.80 -13.48 23.52
CA GLY A 61 -5.94 -14.61 23.83
C GLY A 61 -4.47 -14.36 23.59
N SER A 62 -3.82 -13.69 24.55
CA SER A 62 -2.38 -13.82 24.75
C SER A 62 -2.11 -15.22 25.30
N SER A 63 -1.32 -16.01 24.61
CA SER A 63 -0.55 -17.10 25.22
C SER A 63 0.69 -17.36 24.38
N THR A 64 1.83 -17.10 25.02
CA THR A 64 3.15 -17.54 24.60
C THR A 64 3.20 -19.06 24.64
N GLU A 65 3.02 -19.71 23.50
CA GLU A 65 3.29 -21.14 23.39
C GLU A 65 4.73 -21.36 22.91
N THR A 66 5.49 -22.03 23.78
CA THR A 66 6.83 -22.54 23.46
C THR A 66 6.66 -23.75 22.55
N ILE A 67 7.08 -23.62 21.28
CA ILE A 67 7.05 -24.74 20.33
C ILE A 67 8.15 -25.73 20.72
N VAL A 68 7.77 -26.90 21.20
CA VAL A 68 8.68 -28.00 21.51
C VAL A 68 8.66 -29.00 20.35
N CYS A 69 9.83 -29.33 19.81
CA CYS A 69 9.95 -30.36 18.78
C CYS A 69 9.55 -31.75 19.35
N SER A 70 8.49 -32.34 18.85
CA SER A 70 7.93 -33.62 19.30
C SER A 70 8.82 -34.82 19.02
N LYS A 71 9.97 -34.69 18.36
CA LYS A 71 10.86 -35.79 17.97
C LYS A 71 12.19 -35.87 18.74
N CYS A 72 12.66 -34.81 19.37
CA CYS A 72 13.96 -34.80 20.04
C CYS A 72 13.99 -34.19 21.44
N GLY A 73 12.90 -33.63 21.94
CA GLY A 73 12.80 -33.14 23.33
C GLY A 73 13.76 -32.00 23.73
N LYS A 74 14.53 -31.46 22.79
CA LYS A 74 15.47 -30.37 23.05
C LYS A 74 14.80 -29.03 22.66
N GLY A 75 14.62 -28.17 23.67
CA GLY A 75 14.24 -26.79 23.45
C GLY A 75 15.31 -26.10 22.61
N LEU A 76 14.91 -25.57 21.45
CA LEU A 76 15.74 -24.66 20.70
C LEU A 76 15.82 -23.36 21.52
N ALA A 77 17.02 -22.98 21.93
CA ALA A 77 17.27 -21.70 22.52
C ALA A 77 16.73 -20.61 21.59
N PRO A 78 16.09 -19.55 22.14
CA PRO A 78 15.63 -18.45 21.32
C PRO A 78 16.85 -17.83 20.65
N VAL A 79 17.00 -18.01 19.36
CA VAL A 79 17.92 -17.20 18.56
C VAL A 79 17.24 -15.84 18.40
N ALA A 80 17.24 -15.07 19.47
CA ALA A 80 17.11 -13.64 19.37
C ALA A 80 18.47 -13.12 18.89
N ALA A 81 18.71 -13.21 17.60
CA ALA A 81 19.65 -12.25 17.03
C ALA A 81 19.02 -10.87 17.28
N PRO A 82 19.72 -9.94 17.96
CA PRO A 82 19.26 -8.57 17.99
C PRO A 82 19.24 -8.13 16.54
N VAL A 83 18.05 -7.83 16.01
CA VAL A 83 17.92 -6.99 14.82
C VAL A 83 18.51 -5.65 15.23
N THR A 84 19.82 -5.52 15.04
CA THR A 84 20.45 -4.20 15.04
C THR A 84 19.61 -3.38 14.05
N PRO A 85 19.08 -2.22 14.48
CA PRO A 85 18.47 -1.33 13.51
C PRO A 85 19.56 -1.07 12.48
N VAL A 86 19.33 -1.51 11.25
CA VAL A 86 20.17 -1.11 10.13
C VAL A 86 20.01 0.39 10.08
N THR A 87 20.94 1.08 10.69
CA THR A 87 21.16 2.50 10.48
C THR A 87 21.64 2.60 9.04
N THR A 88 20.68 2.54 8.13
CA THR A 88 20.93 3.01 6.79
C THR A 88 21.21 4.49 6.96
N GLY A 89 22.41 4.93 6.65
CA GLY A 89 22.77 6.35 6.55
C GLY A 89 21.97 7.09 5.47
N ASP A 90 20.81 6.61 5.22
CA ASP A 90 19.80 6.94 4.24
C ASP A 90 18.53 7.21 5.02
N ASP A 91 17.91 8.37 4.84
CA ASP A 91 16.64 8.79 5.44
C ASP A 91 15.43 7.94 4.98
N MET A 92 15.69 6.71 4.56
CA MET A 92 14.68 5.70 4.29
C MET A 92 13.98 5.30 5.59
N THR A 93 12.67 5.45 5.60
CA THR A 93 11.84 5.17 6.76
C THR A 93 11.24 3.76 6.68
N MET A 94 11.47 2.96 7.72
CA MET A 94 10.86 1.64 7.82
C MET A 94 9.35 1.74 8.14
N THR A 95 8.93 2.80 8.80
CA THR A 95 7.50 3.09 9.00
C THR A 95 6.80 3.30 7.66
N GLY A 96 7.41 4.04 6.72
CA GLY A 96 6.87 4.23 5.38
C GLY A 96 6.77 2.94 4.58
N ILE A 97 7.80 2.10 4.62
CA ILE A 97 7.78 0.78 3.97
C ILE A 97 6.66 -0.11 4.52
N LYS A 98 6.45 -0.12 5.85
CA LYS A 98 5.36 -0.88 6.48
C LYS A 98 3.99 -0.37 6.02
N LEU A 99 3.77 0.93 6.03
CA LEU A 99 2.52 1.54 5.56
C LEU A 99 2.25 1.20 4.09
N ILE A 100 3.25 1.31 3.21
CA ILE A 100 3.08 0.95 1.81
C ILE A 100 2.65 -0.52 1.69
N LYS A 101 3.36 -1.43 2.35
CA LYS A 101 3.03 -2.87 2.32
C LYS A 101 1.66 -3.20 2.89
N GLU A 102 1.15 -2.42 3.83
CA GLU A 102 -0.18 -2.59 4.41
C GLU A 102 -1.30 -2.28 3.42
N PHE A 103 -1.09 -1.28 2.55
CA PHE A 103 -2.13 -0.78 1.64
C PHE A 103 -1.94 -1.19 0.18
N GLU A 104 -0.74 -1.62 -0.21
CA GLU A 104 -0.48 -2.17 -1.54
C GLU A 104 -0.48 -3.70 -1.50
N GLY A 105 -1.15 -4.33 -2.44
CA GLY A 105 -1.06 -5.79 -2.60
C GLY A 105 0.31 -6.22 -3.12
N CYS A 106 0.85 -7.35 -2.65
CA CYS A 106 2.08 -7.93 -3.18
C CYS A 106 1.77 -9.03 -4.18
N HIS A 107 2.14 -8.83 -5.43
CA HIS A 107 1.96 -9.80 -6.50
C HIS A 107 3.32 -10.32 -6.96
N LEU A 108 3.63 -11.59 -6.67
CA LEU A 108 4.91 -12.21 -7.03
C LEU A 108 4.97 -12.67 -8.50
N LYS A 109 3.84 -12.64 -9.20
CA LYS A 109 3.76 -12.85 -10.65
C LYS A 109 3.37 -11.56 -11.33
N ALA A 110 3.95 -11.32 -12.50
CA ALA A 110 3.67 -10.13 -13.30
C ALA A 110 2.22 -10.10 -13.78
N TYR A 111 1.60 -8.94 -13.70
CA TYR A 111 0.22 -8.69 -14.14
C TYR A 111 0.13 -7.38 -14.95
N PRO A 112 -0.84 -7.27 -15.86
CA PRO A 112 -1.06 -6.03 -16.61
C PRO A 112 -1.61 -4.95 -15.69
N ASP A 113 -1.32 -3.70 -15.99
CA ASP A 113 -1.94 -2.58 -15.27
C ASP A 113 -3.47 -2.65 -15.37
N PRO A 114 -4.19 -2.74 -14.24
CA PRO A 114 -5.65 -2.87 -14.24
C PRO A 114 -6.38 -1.71 -14.93
N LEU A 115 -5.79 -0.51 -14.92
CA LEU A 115 -6.41 0.69 -15.50
C LEU A 115 -6.27 0.72 -17.02
N SER A 116 -5.09 0.37 -17.54
CA SER A 116 -4.83 0.36 -18.99
C SER A 116 -5.15 -0.97 -19.66
N GLY A 117 -5.26 -2.04 -18.87
CA GLY A 117 -5.42 -3.41 -19.37
C GLY A 117 -4.20 -3.95 -20.13
N GLY A 118 -3.06 -3.29 -19.99
CA GLY A 118 -1.85 -3.62 -20.73
C GLY A 118 -0.57 -3.13 -20.04
N LEU A 119 0.17 -2.30 -20.74
CA LEU A 119 1.39 -1.70 -20.20
C LEU A 119 1.06 -0.51 -19.26
N PRO A 120 1.88 -0.31 -18.22
CA PRO A 120 3.07 -1.09 -17.87
C PRO A 120 2.72 -2.41 -17.16
N ILE A 121 3.51 -3.46 -17.42
CA ILE A 121 3.42 -4.69 -16.64
C ILE A 121 3.96 -4.43 -15.23
N THR A 122 3.19 -4.86 -14.24
CA THR A 122 3.43 -4.56 -12.81
C THR A 122 3.72 -5.86 -12.05
N ILE A 123 4.54 -5.77 -11.00
CA ILE A 123 4.91 -6.88 -10.14
C ILE A 123 5.27 -6.39 -8.73
N GLY A 124 5.30 -7.28 -7.75
CA GLY A 124 5.66 -6.97 -6.38
C GLY A 124 4.66 -6.04 -5.73
N TRP A 125 5.11 -4.94 -5.17
CA TRP A 125 4.33 -3.92 -4.48
C TRP A 125 3.87 -2.78 -5.42
N GLY A 126 3.71 -3.03 -6.71
CA GLY A 126 3.35 -2.02 -7.69
C GLY A 126 4.54 -1.53 -8.56
N THR A 127 5.62 -2.28 -8.59
CA THR A 127 6.81 -1.93 -9.39
C THR A 127 6.63 -2.32 -10.85
N THR A 128 7.03 -1.43 -11.77
CA THR A 128 6.93 -1.63 -13.23
C THR A 128 8.29 -1.82 -13.91
N ARG A 129 9.38 -1.71 -13.15
CA ARG A 129 10.77 -1.78 -13.67
C ARG A 129 11.62 -2.73 -12.83
N LYS A 130 12.46 -3.50 -13.51
CA LYS A 130 13.52 -4.33 -12.91
C LYS A 130 14.63 -3.44 -12.33
N LYS A 131 15.51 -3.99 -11.50
CA LYS A 131 16.66 -3.26 -10.92
C LYS A 131 17.56 -2.59 -11.98
N ASN A 132 17.66 -3.16 -13.16
CA ASN A 132 18.43 -2.62 -14.28
C ASN A 132 17.67 -1.59 -15.13
N GLY A 133 16.44 -1.23 -14.72
CA GLY A 133 15.59 -0.25 -15.41
C GLY A 133 14.75 -0.83 -16.56
N SER A 134 14.96 -2.09 -16.97
CA SER A 134 14.13 -2.71 -18.02
C SER A 134 12.70 -2.98 -17.52
N PRO A 135 11.70 -3.01 -18.42
CA PRO A 135 10.33 -3.34 -18.03
C PRO A 135 10.22 -4.82 -17.66
N PHE A 136 9.19 -5.13 -16.87
CA PHE A 136 8.73 -6.51 -16.70
C PHE A 136 7.93 -6.97 -17.90
N ASN A 137 7.91 -8.29 -18.12
CA ASN A 137 7.10 -8.93 -19.14
C ASN A 137 6.06 -9.83 -18.46
N MET A 138 4.96 -10.11 -19.17
CA MET A 138 4.01 -11.12 -18.73
C MET A 138 4.72 -12.48 -18.62
N GLY A 139 4.46 -13.19 -17.50
CA GLY A 139 5.13 -14.43 -17.17
C GLY A 139 6.35 -14.29 -16.25
N ASP A 140 6.88 -13.07 -16.07
CA ASP A 140 7.91 -12.82 -15.06
C ASP A 140 7.39 -13.14 -13.65
N SER A 141 8.25 -13.69 -12.81
CA SER A 141 7.98 -13.92 -11.39
C SER A 141 9.18 -13.52 -10.55
N ILE A 142 8.91 -13.11 -9.31
CA ILE A 142 9.92 -12.71 -8.34
C ILE A 142 9.64 -13.36 -6.99
N THR A 143 10.66 -13.42 -6.15
CA THR A 143 10.52 -13.80 -4.75
C THR A 143 9.98 -12.64 -3.90
N GLN A 144 9.50 -12.93 -2.69
CA GLN A 144 9.10 -11.90 -1.73
C GLN A 144 10.27 -10.97 -1.39
N GLN A 145 11.47 -11.52 -1.25
CA GLN A 145 12.66 -10.73 -0.97
C GLN A 145 12.96 -9.76 -2.12
N GLU A 146 12.88 -10.22 -3.36
CA GLU A 146 13.08 -9.35 -4.53
C GLU A 146 12.02 -8.26 -4.63
N ALA A 147 10.75 -8.57 -4.31
CA ALA A 147 9.69 -7.57 -4.24
C ALA A 147 10.01 -6.48 -3.21
N ASP A 148 10.48 -6.87 -2.03
CA ASP A 148 10.85 -5.95 -0.96
C ASP A 148 12.05 -5.07 -1.32
N GLU A 149 13.06 -5.64 -1.95
CA GLU A 149 14.23 -4.91 -2.45
C GLU A 149 13.86 -3.92 -3.57
N LEU A 150 12.96 -4.32 -4.48
CA LEU A 150 12.45 -3.45 -5.53
C LEU A 150 11.68 -2.27 -4.94
N LEU A 151 10.80 -2.50 -3.95
CA LEU A 151 10.09 -1.43 -3.26
C LEU A 151 11.05 -0.42 -2.64
N ILE A 152 12.04 -0.89 -1.88
CA ILE A 152 13.04 -0.03 -1.23
C ILE A 152 13.81 0.78 -2.29
N THR A 153 14.24 0.12 -3.37
CA THR A 153 14.97 0.77 -4.47
C THR A 153 14.10 1.84 -5.15
N GLN A 154 12.84 1.53 -5.40
CA GLN A 154 11.88 2.48 -5.98
C GLN A 154 11.67 3.68 -5.06
N CYS A 155 11.47 3.45 -3.76
CA CYS A 155 11.31 4.54 -2.79
C CYS A 155 12.55 5.45 -2.78
N LYS A 156 13.75 4.89 -2.76
CA LYS A 156 15.01 5.63 -2.79
C LYS A 156 15.19 6.49 -4.02
N ASN A 157 14.87 5.94 -5.18
CA ASN A 157 15.20 6.58 -6.46
C ASN A 157 14.11 7.51 -6.98
N GLN A 158 12.83 7.20 -6.69
CA GLN A 158 11.71 7.93 -7.28
C GLN A 158 11.03 8.89 -6.30
N PHE A 159 10.95 8.53 -5.01
CA PHE A 159 10.17 9.30 -4.04
C PHE A 159 11.02 10.17 -3.12
N LEU A 160 12.07 9.63 -2.51
CA LEU A 160 12.91 10.38 -1.57
C LEU A 160 13.54 11.64 -2.15
N PRO A 161 14.01 11.70 -3.41
CA PRO A 161 14.58 12.93 -3.95
C PRO A 161 13.61 14.13 -3.94
N SER A 162 12.31 13.87 -4.13
CA SER A 162 11.28 14.90 -4.05
C SER A 162 10.90 15.23 -2.60
N LEU A 163 10.78 14.21 -1.75
CA LEU A 163 10.43 14.39 -0.34
C LEU A 163 11.49 15.18 0.43
N ARG A 164 12.77 14.99 0.12
CA ARG A 164 13.89 15.76 0.72
C ARG A 164 13.81 17.26 0.45
N LYS A 165 13.04 17.70 -0.56
CA LYS A 165 12.82 19.13 -0.85
C LYS A 165 11.77 19.76 0.07
N ILE A 166 11.03 18.95 0.81
CA ILE A 166 10.05 19.45 1.78
C ILE A 166 10.80 20.16 2.91
N PRO A 167 10.43 21.40 3.26
CA PRO A 167 11.04 22.10 4.38
C PRO A 167 11.00 21.27 5.66
N HIS A 168 12.04 21.38 6.47
CA HIS A 168 12.15 20.66 7.74
C HIS A 168 12.22 19.13 7.65
N TRP A 169 12.45 18.55 6.48
CA TRP A 169 12.56 17.10 6.28
C TRP A 169 13.53 16.45 7.28
N ASN A 170 14.70 17.07 7.50
CA ASN A 170 15.71 16.53 8.40
C ASN A 170 15.33 16.59 9.89
N GLU A 171 14.33 17.41 10.24
CA GLU A 171 13.81 17.51 11.60
C GLU A 171 12.68 16.51 11.87
N MET A 172 12.16 15.87 10.81
CA MET A 172 11.07 14.91 10.91
C MET A 172 11.59 13.58 11.46
N SER A 173 10.81 12.98 12.36
CA SER A 173 11.01 11.61 12.84
C SER A 173 10.77 10.57 11.75
N ASP A 174 11.10 9.30 12.04
CA ASP A 174 10.80 8.17 11.16
C ASP A 174 9.29 8.06 10.87
N GLY A 175 8.43 8.28 11.87
CA GLY A 175 6.97 8.26 11.69
C GLY A 175 6.47 9.34 10.75
N LYS A 176 6.97 10.57 10.88
CA LYS A 176 6.60 11.70 10.01
C LYS A 176 7.07 11.48 8.57
N ARG A 177 8.33 11.10 8.39
CA ARG A 177 8.88 10.75 7.06
C ARG A 177 8.14 9.58 6.44
N GLY A 178 7.80 8.56 7.26
CA GLY A 178 7.06 7.37 6.85
C GLY A 178 5.66 7.69 6.34
N ALA A 179 4.94 8.54 7.04
CA ALA A 179 3.63 9.01 6.60
C ALA A 179 3.69 9.70 5.23
N LEU A 180 4.67 10.60 5.05
CA LEU A 180 4.85 11.30 3.77
C LEU A 180 5.32 10.38 2.65
N LEU A 181 6.15 9.37 2.95
CA LEU A 181 6.56 8.38 1.95
C LEU A 181 5.37 7.54 1.48
N SER A 182 4.52 7.06 2.39
CA SER A 182 3.29 6.34 2.03
C SER A 182 2.33 7.22 1.23
N PHE A 183 2.16 8.47 1.65
CA PHE A 183 1.33 9.44 0.95
C PHE A 183 1.83 9.71 -0.47
N ALA A 184 3.14 9.95 -0.64
CA ALA A 184 3.77 10.16 -1.93
C ALA A 184 3.67 8.92 -2.83
N TYR A 185 3.82 7.73 -2.27
CA TYR A 185 3.70 6.47 -3.01
C TYR A 185 2.31 6.31 -3.64
N ASN A 186 1.27 6.72 -2.93
CA ASN A 186 -0.11 6.64 -3.41
C ASN A 186 -0.51 7.78 -4.36
N LEU A 187 -0.06 9.01 -4.10
CA LEU A 187 -0.55 10.21 -4.80
C LEU A 187 0.51 10.89 -5.67
N GLY A 188 1.72 10.35 -5.70
CA GLY A 188 2.82 10.87 -6.49
C GLY A 188 3.85 11.66 -5.66
N ALA A 189 5.12 11.52 -6.05
CA ALA A 189 6.25 12.18 -5.37
C ALA A 189 6.23 13.72 -5.50
N GLY A 190 5.48 14.24 -6.45
CA GLY A 190 5.39 15.67 -6.75
C GLY A 190 4.27 16.41 -6.00
N PHE A 191 3.65 15.79 -4.99
CA PHE A 191 2.51 16.43 -4.31
C PHE A 191 2.87 17.76 -3.65
N TYR A 192 4.06 17.87 -3.03
CA TYR A 192 4.47 19.08 -2.34
C TYR A 192 4.68 20.23 -3.33
N GLY A 193 3.93 21.29 -3.15
CA GLY A 193 3.94 22.48 -4.03
C GLY A 193 3.02 22.39 -5.24
N SER A 194 2.35 21.27 -5.47
CA SER A 194 1.32 21.15 -6.51
C SER A 194 0.01 21.81 -6.07
N GLY A 195 -0.72 22.43 -7.02
CA GLY A 195 -1.96 23.17 -6.76
C GLY A 195 -3.07 22.34 -6.09
N ASP A 196 -3.12 21.04 -6.36
CA ASP A 196 -4.10 20.15 -5.77
C ASP A 196 -3.79 19.80 -4.29
N PHE A 197 -2.56 20.12 -3.84
CA PHE A 197 -2.07 19.77 -2.50
C PHE A 197 -1.75 21.01 -1.64
N ASN A 198 -2.47 22.12 -1.85
CA ASN A 198 -2.20 23.39 -1.18
C ASN A 198 -2.27 23.29 0.35
N THR A 199 -3.25 22.56 0.90
CA THR A 199 -3.43 22.46 2.35
C THR A 199 -2.25 21.78 3.01
N ILE A 200 -1.87 20.59 2.58
CA ILE A 200 -0.75 19.85 3.17
C ILE A 200 0.58 20.58 2.93
N THR A 201 0.77 21.17 1.74
CA THR A 201 1.95 21.98 1.41
C THR A 201 2.12 23.13 2.39
N LYS A 202 1.04 23.88 2.68
CA LYS A 202 1.06 24.98 3.65
C LYS A 202 1.43 24.49 5.05
N ARG A 203 0.81 23.38 5.54
CA ARG A 203 1.09 22.82 6.87
C ARG A 203 2.55 22.41 7.01
N LEU A 204 3.10 21.72 6.02
CA LEU A 204 4.49 21.30 6.00
C LEU A 204 5.46 22.48 5.93
N LYS A 205 5.19 23.47 5.07
CA LYS A 205 6.00 24.67 4.90
C LYS A 205 6.11 25.48 6.19
N ASN A 206 5.00 25.64 6.90
CA ASN A 206 4.91 26.47 8.11
C ASN A 206 5.24 25.69 9.38
N LYS A 207 5.64 24.41 9.29
CA LYS A 207 5.87 23.54 10.44
C LYS A 207 4.65 23.40 11.38
N GLU A 208 3.44 23.48 10.80
CA GLU A 208 2.17 23.29 11.50
C GLU A 208 1.88 21.78 11.67
N TRP A 209 2.79 21.08 12.35
CA TRP A 209 2.84 19.61 12.35
C TRP A 209 1.63 18.95 13.01
N ASP A 210 1.03 19.59 14.00
CA ASP A 210 -0.19 19.07 14.65
C ASP A 210 -1.39 19.03 13.69
N LEU A 211 -1.37 19.84 12.62
CA LEU A 211 -2.43 19.93 11.62
C LEU A 211 -2.18 19.03 10.39
N VAL A 212 -1.02 18.39 10.31
CA VAL A 212 -0.68 17.52 9.17
C VAL A 212 -1.57 16.28 9.09
N PRO A 213 -1.90 15.56 10.19
CA PRO A 213 -2.80 14.42 10.13
C PRO A 213 -4.17 14.75 9.52
N ASP A 214 -4.75 15.88 9.89
CA ASP A 214 -6.02 16.34 9.34
C ASP A 214 -5.88 16.75 7.86
N ALA A 215 -4.74 17.37 7.51
CA ALA A 215 -4.45 17.69 6.11
C ALA A 215 -4.30 16.43 5.25
N LEU A 216 -3.63 15.38 5.72
CA LEU A 216 -3.56 14.08 5.04
C LEU A 216 -4.95 13.52 4.80
N TYR A 217 -5.85 13.59 5.79
CA TYR A 217 -7.19 13.01 5.72
C TYR A 217 -8.09 13.67 4.66
N LEU A 218 -7.78 14.88 4.20
CA LEU A 218 -8.51 15.52 3.10
C LEU A 218 -8.36 14.75 1.77
N TYR A 219 -7.25 14.05 1.57
CA TYR A 219 -6.92 13.36 0.31
C TYR A 219 -7.40 11.91 0.28
N ARG A 220 -8.65 11.68 0.68
CA ARG A 220 -9.32 10.39 0.65
C ARG A 220 -10.26 10.21 -0.53
N ASN A 221 -10.31 11.19 -1.45
CA ASN A 221 -11.20 11.23 -2.61
C ASN A 221 -12.69 11.07 -2.21
N PRO A 222 -13.29 12.06 -1.49
CA PRO A 222 -14.63 11.94 -0.95
C PRO A 222 -15.68 11.70 -2.04
N GLY A 223 -16.65 10.82 -1.75
CA GLY A 223 -17.72 10.46 -2.68
C GLY A 223 -17.33 9.44 -3.76
N SER A 224 -16.07 8.99 -3.79
CA SER A 224 -15.63 7.95 -4.72
C SER A 224 -15.79 6.55 -4.14
N ASN A 225 -15.77 5.54 -5.01
CA ASN A 225 -15.77 4.13 -4.64
C ASN A 225 -14.50 3.68 -3.88
N VAL A 226 -13.43 4.48 -3.92
CA VAL A 226 -12.16 4.20 -3.21
C VAL A 226 -12.03 4.99 -1.91
N GLU A 227 -12.99 5.85 -1.57
CA GLU A 227 -12.91 6.73 -0.40
C GLU A 227 -12.59 5.98 0.89
N ALA A 228 -13.28 4.88 1.17
CA ALA A 228 -13.10 4.16 2.42
C ALA A 228 -11.71 3.52 2.55
N GLY A 229 -11.15 2.98 1.46
CA GLY A 229 -9.78 2.48 1.43
C GLY A 229 -8.76 3.61 1.65
N LEU A 230 -8.94 4.71 0.94
CA LEU A 230 -8.09 5.89 1.09
C LEU A 230 -8.22 6.52 2.49
N ALA A 231 -9.43 6.59 3.07
CA ALA A 231 -9.63 7.09 4.42
C ALA A 231 -8.88 6.25 5.47
N ARG A 232 -8.89 4.92 5.34
CA ARG A 232 -8.09 4.02 6.20
C ARG A 232 -6.59 4.32 6.06
N ARG A 233 -6.11 4.45 4.82
CA ARG A 233 -4.71 4.77 4.55
C ARG A 233 -4.31 6.13 5.15
N ARG A 234 -5.07 7.17 4.89
CA ARG A 234 -4.82 8.52 5.46
C ARG A 234 -4.83 8.51 6.98
N LYS A 235 -5.73 7.73 7.60
CA LYS A 235 -5.77 7.57 9.07
C LYS A 235 -4.51 6.89 9.58
N ALA A 236 -4.07 5.80 8.98
CA ALA A 236 -2.85 5.09 9.37
C ALA A 236 -1.61 5.98 9.22
N GLU A 237 -1.52 6.76 8.13
CA GLU A 237 -0.47 7.76 7.93
C GLU A 237 -0.50 8.85 9.01
N GLY A 238 -1.69 9.36 9.36
CA GLY A 238 -1.86 10.33 10.44
C GLY A 238 -1.45 9.77 11.81
N GLU A 239 -1.76 8.51 12.11
CA GLU A 239 -1.32 7.83 13.33
C GLU A 239 0.21 7.63 13.37
N ALA A 240 0.83 7.25 12.26
CA ALA A 240 2.27 7.15 12.15
C ALA A 240 2.95 8.52 12.36
N TRP A 241 2.36 9.58 11.80
CA TRP A 241 2.81 10.96 11.99
C TRP A 241 2.83 11.37 13.47
N LYS A 242 1.75 11.07 14.21
CA LYS A 242 1.61 11.44 15.64
C LYS A 242 2.55 10.67 16.57
N LYS A 243 2.90 9.42 16.21
CA LYS A 243 3.79 8.56 17.01
C LYS A 243 5.27 8.93 16.91
N GLY A 244 5.63 9.73 15.99
CA GLY A 244 6.97 10.25 15.77
C GLY A 244 7.06 11.73 16.06
#